data_bfa236af0e6b8c00c59d7c12a9f709ce
#
_entry.id   bfa236af0e6b8c00c59d7c12a9f709ce
#
_cell.length_a   1.000
_cell.length_b   1.000
_cell.length_c   1.000
_cell.angle_alpha   90.00
_cell.angle_beta   90.00
_cell.angle_gamma   90.00
#
_symmetry.space_group_name_H-M   'P 1'
#
loop_
_entity.id
_entity.type
_entity.pdbx_description
1 polymer ?
#
loop_
_entity_poly.entity_id
_entity_poly.type
_entity_poly.pdbx_seq_one_letter_code
_entity_poly.pdbx_strand_id
1 'polypeptide(L)'
;HRAAALGSRRGAGTVRLVLTTLVLLGIGMVRGFRFDRGIGAALLWVAIPVIFGIAFAALATTVALFWPKTVMVEAMQPVIILGANFCTGFIPVELYPDWVQPVVRNQPMSQAVDAMRGLSVGGPVQSPLIAIMAWSAAIFAVCMVPIMLGYRRASTSR
;
A
#
# COMPACT_ATOMS: atom_id res chain seq x y z
N HIS A 1 -19.65 -15.61 -16.50
CA HIS A 1 -19.67 -14.14 -16.74
C HIS A 1 -19.38 -13.27 -15.52
N ARG A 2 -19.67 -13.70 -14.27
CA ARG A 2 -19.42 -12.91 -13.05
C ARG A 2 -17.92 -12.85 -12.66
N ALA A 3 -17.17 -13.93 -12.89
CA ALA A 3 -15.73 -13.95 -12.60
C ALA A 3 -14.90 -13.04 -13.51
N ALA A 4 -15.29 -12.92 -14.78
CA ALA A 4 -14.64 -12.01 -15.75
C ALA A 4 -14.86 -10.53 -15.40
N ALA A 5 -16.06 -10.17 -14.92
CA ALA A 5 -16.36 -8.79 -14.49
C ALA A 5 -15.62 -8.38 -13.22
N LEU A 6 -15.32 -9.30 -12.31
CA LEU A 6 -14.52 -9.07 -11.11
C LEU A 6 -13.03 -8.93 -11.45
N GLY A 7 -12.54 -9.70 -12.42
CA GLY A 7 -11.17 -9.61 -12.92
C GLY A 7 -10.88 -8.27 -13.63
N SER A 8 -11.83 -7.78 -14.44
CA SER A 8 -11.68 -6.51 -15.17
C SER A 8 -11.65 -5.30 -14.23
N ARG A 9 -12.47 -5.29 -13.18
CA ARG A 9 -12.46 -4.20 -12.18
C ARG A 9 -11.18 -4.15 -11.35
N ARG A 10 -10.61 -5.32 -11.01
CA ARG A 10 -9.33 -5.40 -10.29
C ARG A 10 -8.15 -4.98 -11.16
N GLY A 11 -8.15 -5.39 -12.44
CA GLY A 11 -7.17 -4.95 -13.42
C GLY A 11 -7.17 -3.44 -13.65
N ALA A 12 -8.35 -2.84 -13.77
CA ALA A 12 -8.50 -1.39 -13.95
C ALA A 12 -7.94 -0.59 -12.76
N GLY A 13 -8.10 -1.09 -11.53
CA GLY A 13 -7.53 -0.46 -10.33
C GLY A 13 -6.00 -0.47 -10.33
N THR A 14 -5.39 -1.59 -10.67
CA THR A 14 -3.93 -1.73 -10.76
C THR A 14 -3.36 -0.86 -11.88
N VAL A 15 -3.98 -0.87 -13.06
CA VAL A 15 -3.57 -0.02 -14.18
C VAL A 15 -3.64 1.46 -13.82
N ARG A 16 -4.72 1.89 -13.17
CA ARG A 16 -4.86 3.27 -12.68
C ARG A 16 -3.75 3.65 -11.71
N LEU A 17 -3.43 2.76 -10.77
CA LEU A 17 -2.38 2.98 -9.76
C LEU A 17 -1.01 3.12 -10.42
N VAL A 18 -0.67 2.23 -11.36
CA VAL A 18 0.57 2.30 -12.13
C VAL A 18 0.63 3.60 -12.95
N LEU A 19 -0.43 3.95 -13.67
CA LEU A 19 -0.49 5.18 -14.45
C LEU A 19 -0.29 6.42 -13.57
N THR A 20 -0.98 6.49 -12.42
CA THR A 20 -0.83 7.61 -11.48
C THR A 20 0.60 7.71 -10.97
N THR A 21 1.22 6.60 -10.62
CA THR A 21 2.61 6.55 -10.15
C THR A 21 3.58 7.02 -11.24
N LEU A 22 3.37 6.58 -12.50
CA LEU A 22 4.20 6.99 -13.63
C LEU A 22 4.06 8.48 -13.96
N VAL A 23 2.85 9.02 -13.89
CA VAL A 23 2.59 10.45 -14.11
C VAL A 23 3.29 11.28 -13.03
N LEU A 24 3.17 10.89 -11.74
CA LEU A 24 3.84 11.56 -10.64
C LEU A 24 5.36 11.49 -10.77
N LEU A 25 5.88 10.33 -11.19
CA LEU A 25 7.31 10.16 -11.47
C LEU A 25 7.76 11.08 -12.61
N GLY A 26 7.00 11.15 -13.70
CA GLY A 26 7.28 12.03 -14.84
C GLY A 26 7.33 13.49 -14.44
N ILE A 27 6.37 13.97 -13.65
CA ILE A 27 6.37 15.33 -13.08
C ILE A 27 7.58 15.55 -12.18
N GLY A 28 7.94 14.57 -11.34
CA GLY A 28 9.12 14.62 -10.49
C GLY A 28 10.40 14.76 -11.30
N MET A 29 10.56 13.99 -12.38
CA MET A 29 11.74 14.07 -13.26
C MET A 29 11.86 15.44 -13.94
N VAL A 30 10.76 16.04 -14.37
CA VAL A 30 10.73 17.41 -14.93
C VAL A 30 11.16 18.44 -13.89
N ARG A 31 10.85 18.20 -12.61
CA ARG A 31 11.28 19.04 -11.48
C ARG A 31 12.73 18.81 -11.03
N GLY A 32 13.48 17.98 -11.74
CA GLY A 32 14.88 17.68 -11.42
C GLY A 32 15.10 16.47 -10.51
N PHE A 33 14.07 15.70 -10.24
CA PHE A 33 14.19 14.46 -9.51
C PHE A 33 14.99 13.43 -10.32
N ARG A 34 16.09 12.93 -9.76
CA ARG A 34 16.97 11.97 -10.42
C ARG A 34 17.19 10.76 -9.50
N PHE A 35 17.34 9.59 -10.14
CA PHE A 35 17.72 8.38 -9.43
C PHE A 35 19.26 8.25 -9.48
N ASP A 36 19.93 8.50 -8.36
CA ASP A 36 21.39 8.35 -8.28
C ASP A 36 21.83 6.88 -8.32
N ARG A 37 20.92 5.95 -8.07
CA ARG A 37 21.16 4.49 -8.03
C ARG A 37 20.76 3.75 -9.30
N GLY A 38 20.48 4.44 -10.41
CA GLY A 38 20.22 3.86 -11.72
C GLY A 38 18.80 3.29 -11.91
N ILE A 39 18.60 2.58 -13.05
CA ILE A 39 17.30 2.08 -13.50
C ILE A 39 16.67 1.07 -12.53
N GLY A 40 17.47 0.26 -11.85
CA GLY A 40 17.00 -0.71 -10.86
C GLY A 40 16.28 -0.04 -9.69
N ALA A 41 16.79 1.09 -9.21
CA ALA A 41 16.15 1.88 -8.16
C ALA A 41 14.83 2.51 -8.64
N ALA A 42 14.78 2.95 -9.89
CA ALA A 42 13.54 3.48 -10.49
C ALA A 42 12.45 2.41 -10.58
N LEU A 43 12.80 1.19 -10.99
CA LEU A 43 11.85 0.07 -11.04
C LEU A 43 11.33 -0.30 -9.66
N LEU A 44 12.20 -0.39 -8.65
CA LEU A 44 11.80 -0.65 -7.26
C LEU A 44 10.94 0.49 -6.71
N TRP A 45 11.24 1.72 -7.04
CA TRP A 45 10.47 2.88 -6.64
C TRP A 45 9.02 2.83 -7.13
N VAL A 46 8.80 2.38 -8.37
CA VAL A 46 7.45 2.15 -8.93
C VAL A 46 6.81 0.90 -8.34
N ALA A 47 7.60 -0.16 -8.07
CA ALA A 47 7.08 -1.42 -7.55
C ALA A 47 6.52 -1.30 -6.11
N ILE A 48 7.14 -0.48 -5.26
CA ILE A 48 6.72 -0.31 -3.85
C ILE A 48 5.25 0.12 -3.74
N PRO A 49 4.79 1.24 -4.33
CA PRO A 49 3.39 1.64 -4.23
C PRO A 49 2.43 0.67 -4.93
N VAL A 50 2.88 -0.05 -5.96
CA VAL A 50 2.06 -1.06 -6.64
C VAL A 50 1.83 -2.26 -5.73
N ILE A 51 2.90 -2.82 -5.14
CA ILE A 51 2.80 -3.97 -4.22
C ILE A 51 1.95 -3.61 -3.00
N PHE A 52 2.23 -2.45 -2.40
CA PHE A 52 1.48 -1.96 -1.25
C PHE A 52 0.02 -1.69 -1.59
N GLY A 53 -0.25 -1.07 -2.73
CA GLY A 53 -1.60 -0.79 -3.22
C GLY A 53 -2.41 -2.07 -3.49
N ILE A 54 -1.79 -3.11 -4.04
CA ILE A 54 -2.43 -4.42 -4.24
C ILE A 54 -2.76 -5.07 -2.89
N ALA A 55 -1.84 -5.04 -1.92
CA ALA A 55 -2.06 -5.57 -0.59
C ALA A 55 -3.22 -4.84 0.11
N PHE A 56 -3.25 -3.52 0.01
CA PHE A 56 -4.30 -2.69 0.59
C PHE A 56 -5.66 -2.89 -0.09
N ALA A 57 -5.68 -3.06 -1.42
CA ALA A 57 -6.88 -3.40 -2.18
C ALA A 57 -7.44 -4.79 -1.79
N ALA A 58 -6.56 -5.76 -1.52
CA ALA A 58 -6.96 -7.07 -1.00
C ALA A 58 -7.61 -6.95 0.39
N LEU A 59 -7.01 -6.14 1.27
CA LEU A 59 -7.57 -5.86 2.60
C LEU A 59 -8.97 -5.21 2.49
N ALA A 60 -9.09 -4.15 1.71
CA ALA A 60 -10.36 -3.45 1.50
C ALA A 60 -11.44 -4.39 0.92
N THR A 61 -11.07 -5.26 -0.04
CA THR A 61 -11.98 -6.25 -0.61
C THR A 61 -12.43 -7.27 0.43
N THR A 62 -11.51 -7.73 1.28
CA THR A 62 -11.81 -8.68 2.36
C THR A 62 -12.78 -8.08 3.36
N VAL A 63 -12.53 -6.86 3.81
CA VAL A 63 -13.42 -6.12 4.71
C VAL A 63 -14.81 -5.96 4.10
N ALA A 64 -14.89 -5.55 2.83
CA ALA A 64 -16.16 -5.39 2.12
C ALA A 64 -16.96 -6.69 1.94
N LEU A 65 -16.28 -7.85 1.89
CA LEU A 65 -16.94 -9.16 1.80
C LEU A 65 -17.62 -9.58 3.10
N PHE A 66 -17.01 -9.27 4.24
CA PHE A 66 -17.51 -9.67 5.56
C PHE A 66 -18.46 -8.64 6.17
N TRP A 67 -18.29 -7.37 5.81
CA TRP A 67 -19.15 -6.28 6.27
C TRP A 67 -19.64 -5.45 5.08
N PRO A 68 -20.70 -5.91 4.39
CA PRO A 68 -21.20 -5.24 3.18
C PRO A 68 -21.95 -3.93 3.45
N LYS A 69 -21.93 -3.42 4.68
CA LYS A 69 -22.57 -2.14 5.03
C LYS A 69 -21.68 -0.99 4.57
N THR A 70 -22.22 -0.12 3.74
CA THR A 70 -21.59 1.13 3.25
C THR A 70 -20.96 1.94 4.38
N VAL A 71 -21.61 1.97 5.54
CA VAL A 71 -21.16 2.67 6.75
C VAL A 71 -19.78 2.23 7.22
N MET A 72 -19.43 0.94 7.06
CA MET A 72 -18.14 0.41 7.51
C MET A 72 -17.00 0.82 6.57
N VAL A 73 -17.27 0.88 5.28
CA VAL A 73 -16.31 1.39 4.28
C VAL A 73 -16.08 2.88 4.48
N GLU A 74 -17.12 3.64 4.78
CA GLU A 74 -17.04 5.06 5.09
C GLU A 74 -16.29 5.32 6.40
N ALA A 75 -16.47 4.47 7.42
CA ALA A 75 -15.75 4.58 8.69
C ALA A 75 -14.24 4.27 8.55
N MET A 76 -13.82 3.50 7.54
CA MET A 76 -12.39 3.25 7.28
C MET A 76 -11.69 4.42 6.58
N GLN A 77 -12.42 5.27 5.88
CA GLN A 77 -11.87 6.43 5.18
C GLN A 77 -11.07 7.37 6.10
N PRO A 78 -11.61 7.84 7.24
CA PRO A 78 -10.86 8.70 8.14
C PRO A 78 -9.63 8.00 8.75
N VAL A 79 -9.68 6.70 9.00
CA VAL A 79 -8.53 5.94 9.50
C VAL A 79 -7.40 5.91 8.47
N ILE A 80 -7.74 5.71 7.19
CA ILE A 80 -6.76 5.74 6.08
C ILE A 80 -6.17 7.14 5.92
N ILE A 81 -7.01 8.18 5.95
CA ILE A 81 -6.58 9.57 5.84
C ILE A 81 -5.68 9.95 7.02
N LEU A 82 -6.05 9.55 8.22
CA LEU A 82 -5.25 9.79 9.42
C LEU A 82 -3.88 9.09 9.30
N GLY A 83 -3.86 7.80 8.95
CA GLY A 83 -2.62 7.06 8.73
C GLY A 83 -1.73 7.66 7.64
N ALA A 84 -2.32 8.20 6.59
CA ALA A 84 -1.58 8.88 5.53
C ALA A 84 -0.98 10.22 6.00
N ASN A 85 -1.71 10.98 6.83
CA ASN A 85 -1.22 12.25 7.36
C ASN A 85 -0.17 12.07 8.48
N PHE A 86 -0.30 11.01 9.27
CA PHE A 86 0.68 10.67 10.32
C PHE A 86 1.84 9.81 9.80
N CYS A 87 2.29 10.01 8.56
CA CYS A 87 3.43 9.30 8.01
C CYS A 87 4.66 10.19 7.88
N THR A 88 5.84 9.58 7.77
CA THR A 88 7.12 10.28 7.57
C THR A 88 7.21 11.06 6.25
N GLY A 89 6.20 10.91 5.39
CA GLY A 89 6.12 11.63 4.11
C GLY A 89 5.85 13.12 4.24
N PHE A 90 5.05 13.52 5.24
CA PHE A 90 4.65 14.91 5.46
C PHE A 90 5.44 15.57 6.57
N ILE A 91 5.67 14.87 7.67
CA ILE A 91 6.33 15.40 8.87
C ILE A 91 7.46 14.46 9.25
N PRO A 92 8.71 14.94 9.44
CA PRO A 92 9.80 14.14 9.97
C PRO A 92 9.44 13.55 11.33
N VAL A 93 9.91 12.31 11.58
CA VAL A 93 9.51 11.56 12.78
C VAL A 93 9.92 12.26 14.09
N GLU A 94 10.99 13.04 14.02
CA GLU A 94 11.57 13.78 15.15
C GLU A 94 10.66 14.91 15.66
N LEU A 95 9.71 15.37 14.84
CA LEU A 95 8.74 16.40 15.21
C LEU A 95 7.49 15.85 15.91
N TYR A 96 7.35 14.52 15.97
CA TYR A 96 6.28 13.90 16.73
C TYR A 96 6.65 13.73 18.20
N PRO A 97 5.68 13.74 19.12
CA PRO A 97 5.92 13.40 20.52
C PRO A 97 6.54 12.00 20.65
N ASP A 98 7.45 11.80 21.60
CA ASP A 98 8.24 10.57 21.76
C ASP A 98 7.39 9.30 21.83
N TRP A 99 6.20 9.38 22.42
CA TRP A 99 5.28 8.24 22.53
C TRP A 99 4.60 7.86 21.20
N VAL A 100 4.53 8.78 20.23
CA VAL A 100 3.95 8.55 18.88
C VAL A 100 5.02 8.07 17.89
N GLN A 101 6.27 8.49 18.05
CA GLN A 101 7.36 8.18 17.12
C GLN A 101 7.47 6.68 16.78
N PRO A 102 7.40 5.72 17.74
CA PRO A 102 7.49 4.30 17.41
C PRO A 102 6.34 3.84 16.49
N VAL A 103 5.14 4.39 16.69
CA VAL A 103 3.96 4.06 15.87
C VAL A 103 4.13 4.62 14.45
N VAL A 104 4.48 5.89 14.32
CA VAL A 104 4.71 6.55 13.04
C VAL A 104 5.83 5.88 12.26
N ARG A 105 6.93 5.52 12.93
CA ARG A 105 8.08 4.87 12.29
C ARG A 105 7.76 3.48 11.79
N ASN A 106 6.97 2.68 12.53
CA ASN A 106 6.68 1.29 12.18
C ASN A 106 5.44 1.10 11.31
N GLN A 107 4.63 2.13 11.09
CA GLN A 107 3.46 2.00 10.23
C GLN A 107 3.84 1.74 8.76
N PRO A 108 3.05 0.95 8.03
CA PRO A 108 3.41 0.51 6.67
C PRO A 108 3.55 1.66 5.68
N MET A 109 2.79 2.75 5.86
CA MET A 109 2.86 3.93 5.00
C MET A 109 4.20 4.66 5.14
N SER A 110 4.69 4.84 6.37
CA SER A 110 6.01 5.44 6.64
C SER A 110 7.14 4.60 6.04
N GLN A 111 7.09 3.28 6.21
CA GLN A 111 8.09 2.38 5.65
C GLN A 111 8.12 2.43 4.11
N ALA A 112 6.95 2.56 3.47
CA ALA A 112 6.87 2.73 2.01
C ALA A 112 7.52 4.06 1.57
N VAL A 113 7.21 5.15 2.26
CA VAL A 113 7.79 6.48 1.97
C VAL A 113 9.30 6.49 2.21
N ASP A 114 9.76 5.91 3.32
CA ASP A 114 11.19 5.87 3.66
C ASP A 114 11.98 5.00 2.67
N ALA A 115 11.41 3.86 2.20
CA ALA A 115 11.99 3.07 1.14
C ALA A 115 12.10 3.86 -0.17
N MET A 116 11.04 4.54 -0.57
CA MET A 116 11.03 5.37 -1.78
C MET A 116 12.00 6.53 -1.68
N ARG A 117 12.09 7.19 -0.52
CA ARG A 117 13.05 8.27 -0.25
C ARG A 117 14.49 7.75 -0.31
N GLY A 118 14.78 6.60 0.31
CA GLY A 118 16.10 5.96 0.25
C GLY A 118 16.54 5.58 -1.16
N LEU A 119 15.59 5.18 -2.03
CA LEU A 119 15.86 4.87 -3.43
C LEU A 119 16.14 6.12 -4.28
N SER A 120 15.55 7.26 -3.93
CA SER A 120 15.64 8.48 -4.72
C SER A 120 16.80 9.40 -4.30
N VAL A 121 16.95 9.66 -3.01
CA VAL A 121 17.91 10.67 -2.49
C VAL A 121 19.16 10.01 -1.91
N GLY A 122 19.15 8.68 -1.81
CA GLY A 122 20.17 7.94 -1.09
C GLY A 122 19.83 7.78 0.39
N GLY A 123 20.25 6.66 0.98
CA GLY A 123 19.97 6.34 2.37
C GLY A 123 19.79 4.84 2.59
N PRO A 124 19.48 4.41 3.80
CA PRO A 124 19.24 3.00 4.10
C PRO A 124 17.94 2.53 3.42
N VAL A 125 18.06 1.61 2.47
CA VAL A 125 16.93 1.08 1.70
C VAL A 125 16.51 -0.30 2.21
N GLN A 126 17.47 -1.10 2.70
CA GLN A 126 17.21 -2.50 3.06
C GLN A 126 16.18 -2.65 4.18
N SER A 127 16.33 -1.90 5.26
CA SER A 127 15.41 -2.00 6.41
C SER A 127 13.97 -1.61 6.05
N PRO A 128 13.70 -0.45 5.41
CA PRO A 128 12.34 -0.10 4.96
C PRO A 128 11.77 -1.06 3.93
N LEU A 129 12.60 -1.60 2.99
CA LEU A 129 12.13 -2.59 2.02
C LEU A 129 11.70 -3.89 2.69
N ILE A 130 12.48 -4.41 3.62
CA ILE A 130 12.11 -5.61 4.37
C ILE A 130 10.83 -5.38 5.16
N ALA A 131 10.72 -4.22 5.80
CA ALA A 131 9.53 -3.87 6.57
C ALA A 131 8.27 -3.78 5.71
N ILE A 132 8.32 -3.12 4.55
CA ILE A 132 7.16 -3.01 3.66
C ILE A 132 6.78 -4.38 3.05
N MET A 133 7.75 -5.22 2.72
CA MET A 133 7.49 -6.58 2.26
C MET A 133 6.85 -7.43 3.37
N ALA A 134 7.34 -7.32 4.60
CA ALA A 134 6.75 -8.01 5.75
C ALA A 134 5.32 -7.54 6.02
N TRP A 135 5.05 -6.24 5.98
CA TRP A 135 3.70 -5.69 6.10
C TRP A 135 2.77 -6.16 4.98
N SER A 136 3.24 -6.14 3.73
CA SER A 136 2.45 -6.63 2.59
C SER A 136 2.15 -8.12 2.73
N ALA A 137 3.13 -8.93 3.12
CA ALA A 137 2.94 -10.36 3.36
C ALA A 137 1.97 -10.62 4.52
N ALA A 138 2.06 -9.87 5.62
CA ALA A 138 1.15 -9.99 6.75
C ALA A 138 -0.29 -9.62 6.35
N ILE A 139 -0.49 -8.56 5.59
CA ILE A 139 -1.80 -8.16 5.06
C ILE A 139 -2.36 -9.28 4.17
N PHE A 140 -1.56 -9.83 3.26
CA PHE A 140 -1.98 -10.95 2.41
C PHE A 140 -2.34 -12.19 3.22
N ALA A 141 -1.53 -12.56 4.22
CA ALA A 141 -1.80 -13.71 5.08
C ALA A 141 -3.12 -13.55 5.85
N VAL A 142 -3.34 -12.36 6.43
CA VAL A 142 -4.59 -12.04 7.14
C VAL A 142 -5.79 -12.07 6.20
N CYS A 143 -5.65 -11.61 4.95
CA CYS A 143 -6.72 -11.62 3.96
C CYS A 143 -7.03 -13.03 3.42
N MET A 144 -6.02 -13.90 3.32
CA MET A 144 -6.21 -15.28 2.80
C MET A 144 -7.06 -16.14 3.73
N VAL A 145 -6.94 -15.97 5.06
CA VAL A 145 -7.70 -16.76 6.03
C VAL A 145 -9.22 -16.61 5.84
N PRO A 146 -9.79 -15.40 5.84
CA PRO A 146 -11.23 -15.23 5.66
C PRO A 146 -11.70 -15.58 4.25
N ILE A 147 -10.89 -15.36 3.23
CA ILE A 147 -11.23 -15.76 1.85
C ILE A 147 -11.35 -17.28 1.76
N MET A 148 -10.43 -18.05 2.35
CA MET A 148 -10.51 -19.52 2.39
C MET A 148 -11.71 -20.03 3.19
N LEU A 149 -12.02 -19.39 4.32
CA LEU A 149 -13.19 -19.75 5.13
C LEU A 149 -14.51 -19.41 4.43
N GLY A 150 -14.58 -18.31 3.69
CA GLY A 150 -15.74 -17.91 2.90
C GLY A 150 -16.01 -18.87 1.73
N TYR A 151 -14.98 -19.33 1.05
CA TYR A 151 -15.11 -20.33 -0.02
C TYR A 151 -15.60 -21.68 0.52
N ARG A 152 -15.12 -22.13 1.67
CA ARG A 152 -15.58 -23.39 2.30
C ARG A 152 -17.06 -23.33 2.65
N ARG A 153 -17.56 -22.22 3.17
CA ARG A 153 -19.01 -22.07 3.49
C ARG A 153 -19.88 -22.03 2.25
N ALA A 154 -19.42 -21.44 1.17
CA ALA A 154 -20.16 -21.39 -0.09
C ALA A 154 -20.19 -22.74 -0.83
N SER A 155 -19.24 -23.64 -0.60
CA SER A 155 -19.19 -24.98 -1.19
C SER A 155 -20.00 -26.02 -0.41
N THR A 156 -20.31 -25.77 0.86
CA THR A 156 -21.05 -26.71 1.73
C THR A 156 -22.59 -26.49 1.70
N SER A 157 -23.04 -25.42 1.02
CA SER A 157 -24.48 -25.08 0.89
C SER A 157 -25.08 -25.48 -0.48
N ARG A 158 -24.49 -26.48 -1.16
CA ARG A 158 -25.06 -27.10 -2.35
C ARG A 158 -25.43 -28.56 -2.11
#